data_b178e37d06d95bbc29bd52081c4417c5
#
_entry.id   b178e37d06d95bbc29bd52081c4417c5
#
_cell.length_a   1.000
_cell.length_b   1.000
_cell.length_c   1.000
_cell.angle_alpha   90.00
_cell.angle_beta   90.00
_cell.angle_gamma   90.00
#
_symmetry.space_group_name_H-M   'P 1'
#
loop_
_entity.id
_entity.type
_entity.pdbx_description
1 polymer ?
#
loop_
_entity_poly.entity_id
_entity_poly.type
_entity_poly.pdbx_seq_one_letter_code
_entity_poly.pdbx_strand_id
1 'polypeptide(L)'
;FAMSYGAWALGFGISFWQATIMTTIGVVVSFLLVGVISIAGKRGNAPTMVLPRATFGVEGAKVPAALSWIATLGWEISLTTTAVLAMSSTISKLGWGSGAAPKLISTIVVVGLVVVAGIFGYDLIMRCQQVITIVTGVITVGFFILGWGHIDFDAIGRIPSGGLPAMLGCCFFVMTGFGLGWVNIAADYSRYLPRKSSNSGIVFWTTFGASIANVLLIFYGLLLAGSNAKLAENVGNDPIGAMASILPIWYLIPYTIVAVLGLMSGSIMDNYSNGLALLSFGVKLPRTAAAGLTAALTVAGVVYAVSYTHLRAHETEL
;
A
#
# COMPACT_ATOMS: atom_id res chain seq x y z
N PHE A 1 2.45 -0.55 7.31
CA PHE A 1 2.19 0.63 6.50
C PHE A 1 0.80 1.23 6.79
N ALA A 2 -0.31 0.48 6.76
CA ALA A 2 -1.64 1.02 7.08
C ALA A 2 -1.70 1.67 8.48
N MET A 3 -1.01 1.14 9.48
CA MET A 3 -0.93 1.76 10.82
C MET A 3 -0.29 3.16 10.78
N SER A 4 0.67 3.39 9.89
CA SER A 4 1.31 4.70 9.74
C SER A 4 0.34 5.79 9.28
N TYR A 5 -0.72 5.41 8.55
CA TYR A 5 -1.80 6.34 8.19
C TYR A 5 -2.53 6.89 9.43
N GLY A 6 -2.57 6.15 10.55
CA GLY A 6 -3.08 6.67 11.81
C GLY A 6 -2.27 7.86 12.32
N ALA A 7 -0.94 7.76 12.30
CA ALA A 7 -0.08 8.88 12.69
C ALA A 7 -0.22 10.07 11.73
N TRP A 8 -0.20 9.83 10.43
CA TRP A 8 -0.38 10.89 9.42
C TRP A 8 -1.75 11.56 9.51
N ALA A 9 -2.80 10.82 9.86
CA ALA A 9 -4.13 11.38 10.05
C ALA A 9 -4.18 12.39 11.21
N LEU A 10 -3.47 12.12 12.32
CA LEU A 10 -3.33 13.09 13.41
C LEU A 10 -2.54 14.33 13.01
N GLY A 11 -1.62 14.20 12.05
CA GLY A 11 -0.87 15.31 11.48
C GLY A 11 -1.72 16.39 10.80
N PHE A 12 -3.00 16.11 10.48
CA PHE A 12 -3.95 17.12 10.02
C PHE A 12 -4.44 18.05 11.13
N GLY A 13 -4.02 17.86 12.39
CA GLY A 13 -4.43 18.70 13.51
C GLY A 13 -5.90 18.51 13.90
N ILE A 14 -6.38 17.28 13.88
CA ILE A 14 -7.74 16.87 14.25
C ILE A 14 -7.70 15.93 15.44
N SER A 15 -8.80 15.87 16.23
CA SER A 15 -8.87 14.99 17.38
C SER A 15 -8.86 13.52 16.99
N PHE A 16 -8.55 12.66 17.95
CA PHE A 16 -8.56 11.21 17.77
C PHE A 16 -9.87 10.68 17.17
N TRP A 17 -11.02 11.13 17.69
CA TRP A 17 -12.32 10.69 17.19
C TRP A 17 -12.64 11.23 15.80
N GLN A 18 -12.25 12.48 15.51
CA GLN A 18 -12.36 13.04 14.17
C GLN A 18 -11.52 12.25 13.17
N ALA A 19 -10.26 11.93 13.52
CA ALA A 19 -9.38 11.10 12.70
C ALA A 19 -9.95 9.70 12.49
N THR A 20 -10.46 9.05 13.55
CA THR A 20 -11.07 7.72 13.46
C THR A 20 -12.27 7.70 12.50
N ILE A 21 -13.17 8.68 12.61
CA ILE A 21 -14.35 8.77 11.76
C ILE A 21 -13.94 9.05 10.31
N MET A 22 -13.07 10.04 10.09
CA MET A 22 -12.67 10.45 8.74
C MET A 22 -11.86 9.37 8.01
N THR A 23 -10.95 8.67 8.70
CA THR A 23 -10.20 7.57 8.12
C THR A 23 -11.09 6.37 7.81
N THR A 24 -12.04 6.04 8.69
CA THR A 24 -13.00 4.96 8.45
C THR A 24 -13.89 5.27 7.24
N ILE A 25 -14.46 6.46 7.17
CA ILE A 25 -15.27 6.91 6.02
C ILE A 25 -14.41 6.87 4.75
N GLY A 26 -13.21 7.43 4.79
CA GLY A 26 -12.31 7.49 3.63
C GLY A 26 -11.98 6.10 3.09
N VAL A 27 -11.61 5.15 3.95
CA VAL A 27 -11.33 3.77 3.57
C VAL A 27 -12.57 3.12 2.97
N VAL A 28 -13.70 3.14 3.68
CA VAL A 28 -14.93 2.43 3.26
C VAL A 28 -15.47 2.99 1.95
N VAL A 29 -15.58 4.31 1.83
CA VAL A 29 -16.12 4.96 0.61
C VAL A 29 -15.20 4.70 -0.58
N SER A 30 -13.89 4.80 -0.40
CA SER A 30 -12.95 4.55 -1.51
C SER A 30 -12.98 3.10 -1.99
N PHE A 31 -13.07 2.11 -1.09
CA PHE A 31 -13.21 0.70 -1.50
C PHE A 31 -14.63 0.36 -2.00
N LEU A 32 -15.65 1.10 -1.61
CA LEU A 32 -16.99 0.99 -2.22
C LEU A 32 -16.90 1.31 -3.73
N LEU A 33 -16.16 2.35 -4.12
CA LEU A 33 -15.92 2.67 -5.53
C LEU A 33 -15.21 1.54 -6.26
N VAL A 34 -14.19 0.91 -5.64
CA VAL A 34 -13.52 -0.28 -6.19
C VAL A 34 -14.53 -1.42 -6.40
N GLY A 35 -15.41 -1.67 -5.43
CA GLY A 35 -16.48 -2.67 -5.52
C GLY A 35 -17.43 -2.41 -6.69
N VAL A 36 -17.83 -1.16 -6.90
CA VAL A 36 -18.69 -0.76 -8.03
C VAL A 36 -18.02 -1.00 -9.37
N ILE A 37 -16.75 -0.58 -9.53
CA ILE A 37 -15.98 -0.80 -10.77
C ILE A 37 -15.72 -2.30 -11.00
N SER A 38 -15.59 -3.10 -9.96
CA SER A 38 -15.46 -4.56 -10.06
C SER A 38 -16.64 -5.24 -10.76
N ILE A 39 -17.86 -4.63 -10.70
CA ILE A 39 -19.02 -5.13 -11.50
C ILE A 39 -18.73 -5.00 -13.00
N ALA A 40 -18.10 -3.91 -13.42
CA ALA A 40 -17.77 -3.71 -14.84
C ALA A 40 -16.77 -4.76 -15.34
N GLY A 41 -15.78 -5.13 -14.53
CA GLY A 41 -14.83 -6.21 -14.83
C GLY A 41 -15.53 -7.56 -15.07
N LYS A 42 -16.41 -7.96 -14.16
CA LYS A 42 -17.22 -9.18 -14.30
C LYS A 42 -18.10 -9.17 -15.55
N ARG A 43 -18.75 -8.04 -15.85
CA ARG A 43 -19.66 -7.94 -17.01
C ARG A 43 -18.90 -7.88 -18.32
N GLY A 44 -17.81 -7.11 -18.38
CA GLY A 44 -17.01 -6.89 -19.58
C GLY A 44 -16.01 -8.00 -19.89
N ASN A 45 -15.69 -8.83 -18.88
CA ASN A 45 -14.64 -9.86 -18.99
C ASN A 45 -13.32 -9.32 -19.60
N ALA A 46 -12.99 -8.09 -19.26
CA ALA A 46 -11.85 -7.35 -19.82
C ALA A 46 -11.13 -6.55 -18.73
N PRO A 47 -9.82 -6.28 -18.91
CA PRO A 47 -9.06 -5.41 -18.02
C PRO A 47 -9.65 -4.02 -17.90
N THR A 48 -9.37 -3.35 -16.77
CA THR A 48 -9.93 -2.04 -16.45
C THR A 48 -9.70 -1.03 -17.58
N MET A 49 -8.49 -0.94 -18.11
CA MET A 49 -8.15 0.04 -19.15
C MET A 49 -8.59 -0.35 -20.57
N VAL A 50 -9.17 -1.54 -20.74
CA VAL A 50 -9.86 -1.93 -21.99
C VAL A 50 -11.34 -1.48 -21.98
N LEU A 51 -11.99 -1.47 -20.82
CA LEU A 51 -13.41 -1.12 -20.69
C LEU A 51 -13.75 0.29 -21.22
N PRO A 52 -12.93 1.34 -20.99
CA PRO A 52 -13.17 2.69 -21.51
C PRO A 52 -13.25 2.78 -23.04
N ARG A 53 -12.79 1.77 -23.78
CA ARG A 53 -12.94 1.74 -25.25
C ARG A 53 -14.39 1.76 -25.71
N ALA A 54 -15.29 1.26 -24.87
CA ALA A 54 -16.73 1.30 -25.15
C ALA A 54 -17.28 2.73 -25.18
N THR A 55 -16.68 3.64 -24.40
CA THR A 55 -17.15 5.03 -24.26
C THR A 55 -16.31 5.99 -25.11
N PHE A 56 -14.98 5.82 -25.12
CA PHE A 56 -14.03 6.77 -25.72
C PHE A 56 -13.44 6.27 -27.05
N GLY A 57 -13.84 5.08 -27.52
CA GLY A 57 -13.18 4.43 -28.65
C GLY A 57 -11.76 3.93 -28.31
N VAL A 58 -11.11 3.31 -29.30
CA VAL A 58 -9.78 2.73 -29.10
C VAL A 58 -8.73 3.80 -28.83
N GLU A 59 -8.74 4.89 -29.61
CA GLU A 59 -7.75 5.96 -29.48
C GLU A 59 -7.96 6.79 -28.19
N GLY A 60 -9.22 7.15 -27.87
CA GLY A 60 -9.52 7.91 -26.67
C GLY A 60 -9.22 7.15 -25.37
N ALA A 61 -9.34 5.84 -25.38
CA ALA A 61 -9.02 4.98 -24.22
C ALA A 61 -7.51 4.89 -23.92
N LYS A 62 -6.63 5.32 -24.83
CA LYS A 62 -5.19 5.37 -24.58
C LYS A 62 -4.84 6.37 -23.48
N VAL A 63 -5.55 7.48 -23.38
CA VAL A 63 -5.26 8.53 -22.39
C VAL A 63 -5.44 7.98 -20.97
N PRO A 64 -6.62 7.46 -20.55
CA PRO A 64 -6.76 6.87 -19.22
C PRO A 64 -5.83 5.67 -18.99
N ALA A 65 -5.49 4.88 -20.02
CA ALA A 65 -4.54 3.77 -19.91
C ALA A 65 -3.13 4.27 -19.57
N ALA A 66 -2.66 5.34 -20.22
CA ALA A 66 -1.36 5.95 -19.92
C ALA A 66 -1.32 6.54 -18.50
N LEU A 67 -2.36 7.26 -18.10
CA LEU A 67 -2.45 7.83 -16.74
C LEU A 67 -2.49 6.73 -15.67
N SER A 68 -3.25 5.66 -15.90
CA SER A 68 -3.29 4.50 -15.02
C SER A 68 -1.92 3.84 -14.89
N TRP A 69 -1.22 3.64 -16.01
CA TRP A 69 0.11 3.04 -16.01
C TRP A 69 1.11 3.88 -15.22
N ILE A 70 1.13 5.20 -15.42
CA ILE A 70 2.02 6.11 -14.67
C ILE A 70 1.71 6.07 -13.17
N ALA A 71 0.43 6.17 -12.80
CA ALA A 71 0.00 6.16 -11.40
C ALA A 71 0.37 4.85 -10.70
N THR A 72 0.09 3.70 -11.34
CA THR A 72 0.36 2.38 -10.77
C THR A 72 1.87 2.11 -10.71
N LEU A 73 2.65 2.57 -11.69
CA LEU A 73 4.12 2.51 -11.65
C LEU A 73 4.67 3.33 -10.46
N GLY A 74 4.13 4.52 -10.22
CA GLY A 74 4.48 5.34 -9.06
C GLY A 74 4.20 4.64 -7.72
N TRP A 75 3.05 3.98 -7.61
CA TRP A 75 2.71 3.17 -6.43
C TRP A 75 3.65 1.98 -6.26
N GLU A 76 3.94 1.23 -7.32
CA GLU A 76 4.86 0.10 -7.31
C GLU A 76 6.26 0.51 -6.82
N ILE A 77 6.80 1.63 -7.33
CA ILE A 77 8.09 2.19 -6.88
C ILE A 77 8.02 2.59 -5.40
N SER A 78 6.97 3.29 -4.97
CA SER A 78 6.80 3.75 -3.59
C SER A 78 6.71 2.60 -2.59
N LEU A 79 5.90 1.59 -2.87
CA LEU A 79 5.74 0.41 -2.01
C LEU A 79 7.02 -0.40 -1.93
N THR A 80 7.70 -0.61 -3.07
CA THR A 80 8.96 -1.35 -3.13
C THR A 80 10.08 -0.60 -2.40
N THR A 81 10.18 0.73 -2.57
CA THR A 81 11.14 1.57 -1.84
C THR A 81 10.90 1.50 -0.34
N THR A 82 9.66 1.62 0.11
CA THR A 82 9.30 1.52 1.53
C THR A 82 9.66 0.15 2.10
N ALA A 83 9.46 -0.94 1.35
CA ALA A 83 9.86 -2.28 1.76
C ALA A 83 11.38 -2.43 1.90
N VAL A 84 12.14 -1.85 0.96
CA VAL A 84 13.62 -1.81 1.02
C VAL A 84 14.10 -1.07 2.26
N LEU A 85 13.53 0.10 2.54
CA LEU A 85 13.90 0.91 3.71
C LEU A 85 13.53 0.21 5.01
N ALA A 86 12.35 -0.41 5.10
CA ALA A 86 11.92 -1.19 6.26
C ALA A 86 12.87 -2.36 6.56
N MET A 87 13.26 -3.12 5.57
CA MET A 87 14.21 -4.22 5.71
C MET A 87 15.60 -3.70 6.10
N SER A 88 16.08 -2.65 5.45
CA SER A 88 17.38 -2.02 5.75
C SER A 88 17.45 -1.50 7.18
N SER A 89 16.42 -0.79 7.65
CA SER A 89 16.30 -0.29 9.03
C SER A 89 16.39 -1.42 10.05
N THR A 90 15.73 -2.54 9.79
CA THR A 90 15.77 -3.70 10.68
C THR A 90 17.13 -4.37 10.70
N ILE A 91 17.78 -4.57 9.55
CA ILE A 91 19.14 -5.12 9.48
C ILE A 91 20.10 -4.27 10.32
N SER A 92 20.00 -2.94 10.23
CA SER A 92 20.82 -2.02 11.01
C SER A 92 20.52 -2.09 12.51
N LYS A 93 19.25 -2.15 12.90
CA LYS A 93 18.83 -2.27 14.31
C LYS A 93 19.28 -3.59 14.96
N LEU A 94 19.38 -4.66 14.19
CA LEU A 94 19.87 -5.97 14.65
C LEU A 94 21.40 -6.03 14.71
N GLY A 95 22.12 -4.99 14.28
CA GLY A 95 23.57 -4.97 14.25
C GLY A 95 24.22 -5.85 13.16
N TRP A 96 23.43 -6.27 12.15
CA TRP A 96 23.91 -7.14 11.07
C TRP A 96 24.59 -6.37 9.93
N GLY A 97 24.74 -5.06 10.07
CA GLY A 97 25.43 -4.20 9.13
C GLY A 97 25.16 -2.72 9.37
N SER A 98 26.02 -1.88 8.81
CA SER A 98 25.91 -0.42 8.89
C SER A 98 26.21 0.24 7.55
N GLY A 99 25.85 1.50 7.41
CA GLY A 99 26.10 2.29 6.21
C GLY A 99 25.27 1.82 4.98
N ALA A 100 25.92 1.66 3.84
CA ALA A 100 25.25 1.34 2.57
C ALA A 100 24.88 -0.16 2.42
N ALA A 101 25.56 -1.07 3.14
CA ALA A 101 25.41 -2.51 2.98
C ALA A 101 23.97 -3.01 3.26
N PRO A 102 23.28 -2.63 4.37
CA PRO A 102 21.88 -2.99 4.59
C PRO A 102 20.95 -2.56 3.48
N LYS A 103 21.12 -1.35 2.93
CA LYS A 103 20.31 -0.82 1.84
C LYS A 103 20.52 -1.62 0.55
N LEU A 104 21.77 -1.93 0.21
CA LEU A 104 22.10 -2.72 -0.98
C LEU A 104 21.52 -4.13 -0.90
N ILE A 105 21.70 -4.82 0.23
CA ILE A 105 21.16 -6.16 0.45
C ILE A 105 19.64 -6.14 0.36
N SER A 106 18.99 -5.19 1.05
CA SER A 106 17.54 -5.05 1.03
C SER A 106 17.00 -4.75 -0.37
N THR A 107 17.72 -3.90 -1.13
CA THR A 107 17.33 -3.59 -2.52
C THR A 107 17.39 -4.84 -3.39
N ILE A 108 18.50 -5.60 -3.33
CA ILE A 108 18.65 -6.82 -4.14
C ILE A 108 17.56 -7.84 -3.80
N VAL A 109 17.29 -8.06 -2.51
CA VAL A 109 16.30 -9.05 -2.06
C VAL A 109 14.90 -8.64 -2.43
N VAL A 110 14.47 -7.43 -2.03
CA VAL A 110 13.07 -6.98 -2.22
C VAL A 110 12.76 -6.79 -3.69
N VAL A 111 13.62 -6.10 -4.44
CA VAL A 111 13.42 -5.86 -5.87
C VAL A 111 13.49 -7.18 -6.65
N GLY A 112 14.43 -8.07 -6.32
CA GLY A 112 14.51 -9.39 -6.93
C GLY A 112 13.23 -10.19 -6.75
N LEU A 113 12.64 -10.19 -5.56
CA LEU A 113 11.38 -10.87 -5.28
C LEU A 113 10.20 -10.25 -6.03
N VAL A 114 10.10 -8.92 -6.11
CA VAL A 114 9.04 -8.22 -6.85
C VAL A 114 9.12 -8.55 -8.34
N VAL A 115 10.31 -8.49 -8.94
CA VAL A 115 10.55 -8.81 -10.35
C VAL A 115 10.16 -10.25 -10.66
N VAL A 116 10.63 -11.21 -9.85
CA VAL A 116 10.32 -12.63 -10.02
C VAL A 116 8.81 -12.85 -9.92
N ALA A 117 8.17 -12.30 -8.89
CA ALA A 117 6.73 -12.46 -8.68
C ALA A 117 5.88 -11.80 -9.78
N GLY A 118 6.29 -10.65 -10.31
CA GLY A 118 5.57 -9.92 -11.38
C GLY A 118 5.51 -10.65 -12.72
N ILE A 119 6.45 -11.57 -12.99
CA ILE A 119 6.45 -12.41 -14.19
C ILE A 119 5.37 -13.50 -14.11
N PHE A 120 4.98 -13.91 -12.91
CA PHE A 120 3.99 -14.95 -12.70
C PHE A 120 2.56 -14.51 -13.09
N GLY A 121 1.74 -15.50 -13.43
CA GLY A 121 0.35 -15.28 -13.81
C GLY A 121 -0.59 -15.12 -12.61
N TYR A 122 -1.83 -14.72 -12.89
CA TYR A 122 -2.89 -14.46 -11.93
C TYR A 122 -3.04 -15.55 -10.85
N ASP A 123 -3.06 -16.84 -11.22
CA ASP A 123 -3.33 -17.93 -10.27
C ASP A 123 -2.25 -18.06 -9.19
N LEU A 124 -0.97 -17.89 -9.57
CA LEU A 124 0.13 -17.94 -8.59
C LEU A 124 0.12 -16.70 -7.70
N ILE A 125 -0.16 -15.52 -8.27
CA ILE A 125 -0.31 -14.28 -7.49
C ILE A 125 -1.38 -14.46 -6.42
N MET A 126 -2.56 -15.00 -6.78
CA MET A 126 -3.65 -15.20 -5.82
C MET A 126 -3.31 -16.22 -4.71
N ARG A 127 -2.57 -17.28 -5.02
CA ARG A 127 -2.08 -18.23 -4.00
C ARG A 127 -1.07 -17.57 -3.04
N CYS A 128 -0.13 -16.80 -3.58
CA CYS A 128 0.81 -16.04 -2.76
C CYS A 128 0.08 -15.05 -1.84
N GLN A 129 -0.93 -14.35 -2.34
CA GLN A 129 -1.74 -13.42 -1.55
C GLN A 129 -2.46 -14.09 -0.39
N GLN A 130 -2.97 -15.32 -0.57
CA GLN A 130 -3.59 -16.08 0.52
C GLN A 130 -2.58 -16.38 1.65
N VAL A 131 -1.40 -16.86 1.30
CA VAL A 131 -0.33 -17.15 2.28
C VAL A 131 0.10 -15.88 3.00
N ILE A 132 0.38 -14.81 2.25
CA ILE A 132 0.77 -13.51 2.79
C ILE A 132 -0.29 -13.00 3.77
N THR A 133 -1.58 -13.08 3.40
CA THR A 133 -2.69 -12.62 4.25
C THR A 133 -2.74 -13.36 5.58
N ILE A 134 -2.59 -14.69 5.58
CA ILE A 134 -2.63 -15.48 6.82
C ILE A 134 -1.42 -15.15 7.70
N VAL A 135 -0.21 -15.16 7.14
CA VAL A 135 1.03 -14.84 7.88
C VAL A 135 0.98 -13.42 8.45
N THR A 136 0.56 -12.46 7.63
CA THR A 136 0.41 -11.06 8.05
C THR A 136 -0.63 -10.93 9.16
N GLY A 137 -1.77 -11.61 9.04
CA GLY A 137 -2.82 -11.59 10.08
C GLY A 137 -2.33 -12.09 11.42
N VAL A 138 -1.67 -13.25 11.46
CA VAL A 138 -1.16 -13.86 12.70
C VAL A 138 -0.13 -12.95 13.39
N ILE A 139 0.85 -12.45 12.62
CA ILE A 139 1.90 -11.59 13.19
C ILE A 139 1.32 -10.21 13.58
N THR A 140 0.35 -9.67 12.86
CA THR A 140 -0.32 -8.41 13.24
C THR A 140 -1.05 -8.52 14.59
N VAL A 141 -1.69 -9.66 14.87
CA VAL A 141 -2.29 -9.91 16.19
C VAL A 141 -1.22 -9.85 17.29
N GLY A 142 -0.06 -10.47 17.08
CA GLY A 142 1.08 -10.37 18.01
C GLY A 142 1.54 -8.92 18.20
N PHE A 143 1.59 -8.11 17.11
CA PHE A 143 1.89 -6.69 17.20
C PHE A 143 0.88 -5.94 18.09
N PHE A 144 -0.40 -6.21 17.94
CA PHE A 144 -1.44 -5.58 18.76
C PHE A 144 -1.27 -5.92 20.24
N ILE A 145 -0.97 -7.18 20.56
CA ILE A 145 -0.75 -7.60 21.95
C ILE A 145 0.48 -6.90 22.54
N LEU A 146 1.61 -6.89 21.82
CA LEU A 146 2.86 -6.29 22.30
C LEU A 146 2.79 -4.77 22.40
N GLY A 147 2.10 -4.11 21.47
CA GLY A 147 1.93 -2.67 21.44
C GLY A 147 0.90 -2.12 22.43
N TRP A 148 0.02 -2.98 23.00
CA TRP A 148 -1.08 -2.55 23.88
C TRP A 148 -0.59 -1.75 25.10
N GLY A 149 0.53 -2.15 25.69
CA GLY A 149 1.12 -1.48 26.85
C GLY A 149 1.68 -0.06 26.55
N HIS A 150 1.71 0.36 25.30
CA HIS A 150 2.19 1.69 24.89
C HIS A 150 1.04 2.68 24.61
N ILE A 151 -0.21 2.29 24.89
CA ILE A 151 -1.40 3.12 24.66
C ILE A 151 -1.69 3.93 25.93
N ASP A 152 -1.74 5.25 25.78
CA ASP A 152 -2.11 6.23 26.81
C ASP A 152 -3.43 6.92 26.40
N PHE A 153 -4.52 6.48 27.00
CA PHE A 153 -5.86 7.01 26.74
C PHE A 153 -6.03 8.46 27.21
N ASP A 154 -5.28 8.88 28.22
CA ASP A 154 -5.33 10.26 28.71
C ASP A 154 -4.66 11.21 27.72
N ALA A 155 -3.53 10.82 27.13
CA ALA A 155 -2.88 11.58 26.06
C ALA A 155 -3.79 11.69 24.82
N ILE A 156 -4.41 10.59 24.41
CA ILE A 156 -5.35 10.55 23.29
C ILE A 156 -6.53 11.51 23.50
N GLY A 157 -7.08 11.54 24.72
CA GLY A 157 -8.22 12.41 25.09
C GLY A 157 -7.91 13.90 25.07
N ARG A 158 -6.63 14.28 25.11
CA ARG A 158 -6.18 15.70 25.11
C ARG A 158 -5.92 16.25 23.71
N ILE A 159 -5.97 15.43 22.66
CA ILE A 159 -5.74 15.90 21.28
C ILE A 159 -6.86 16.86 20.88
N PRO A 160 -6.53 18.10 20.51
CA PRO A 160 -7.54 19.13 20.21
C PRO A 160 -8.33 18.80 18.94
N SER A 161 -9.56 19.28 18.87
CA SER A 161 -10.41 19.14 17.69
C SER A 161 -9.97 20.12 16.61
N GLY A 162 -9.96 19.63 15.36
CA GLY A 162 -9.69 20.45 14.18
C GLY A 162 -10.97 20.89 13.47
N GLY A 163 -10.82 21.85 12.53
CA GLY A 163 -11.90 22.34 11.70
C GLY A 163 -12.28 21.39 10.55
N LEU A 164 -13.45 21.64 9.95
CA LEU A 164 -13.96 20.86 8.83
C LEU A 164 -12.98 20.71 7.64
N PRO A 165 -12.22 21.74 7.22
CA PRO A 165 -11.24 21.57 6.13
C PRO A 165 -10.17 20.52 6.44
N ALA A 166 -9.66 20.48 7.68
CA ALA A 166 -8.67 19.50 8.12
C ALA A 166 -9.26 18.08 8.14
N MET A 167 -10.50 17.93 8.61
CA MET A 167 -11.23 16.66 8.58
C MET A 167 -11.41 16.13 7.15
N LEU A 168 -11.87 16.99 6.23
CA LEU A 168 -12.03 16.62 4.83
C LEU A 168 -10.68 16.30 4.17
N GLY A 169 -9.63 17.09 4.47
CA GLY A 169 -8.26 16.83 4.01
C GLY A 169 -7.78 15.44 4.43
N CYS A 170 -7.97 15.06 5.70
CA CYS A 170 -7.66 13.72 6.21
C CYS A 170 -8.47 12.64 5.48
N CYS A 171 -9.78 12.83 5.28
CA CYS A 171 -10.63 11.87 4.58
C CYS A 171 -10.13 11.63 3.14
N PHE A 172 -9.91 12.69 2.36
CA PHE A 172 -9.42 12.58 0.98
C PHE A 172 -8.00 12.01 0.91
N PHE A 173 -7.12 12.37 1.84
CA PHE A 173 -5.78 11.79 1.94
C PHE A 173 -5.85 10.26 2.09
N VAL A 174 -6.70 9.77 2.99
CA VAL A 174 -6.88 8.34 3.19
C VAL A 174 -7.55 7.69 1.97
N MET A 175 -8.55 8.33 1.37
CA MET A 175 -9.17 7.80 0.14
C MET A 175 -8.14 7.58 -0.97
N THR A 176 -7.22 8.52 -1.17
CA THR A 176 -6.18 8.42 -2.22
C THR A 176 -5.15 7.34 -1.90
N GLY A 177 -4.78 7.19 -0.64
CA GLY A 177 -3.80 6.19 -0.20
C GLY A 177 -4.34 4.75 -0.19
N PHE A 178 -5.65 4.58 -0.25
CA PHE A 178 -6.30 3.26 -0.23
C PHE A 178 -7.15 3.04 -1.48
N GLY A 179 -8.47 3.04 -1.38
CA GLY A 179 -9.34 2.55 -2.44
C GLY A 179 -9.23 3.31 -3.76
N LEU A 180 -9.05 4.64 -3.77
CA LEU A 180 -8.95 5.39 -5.03
C LEU A 180 -7.75 4.95 -5.89
N GLY A 181 -6.62 4.58 -5.26
CA GLY A 181 -5.48 4.02 -5.97
C GLY A 181 -5.77 2.67 -6.66
N TRP A 182 -6.83 1.95 -6.24
CA TRP A 182 -7.23 0.65 -6.79
C TRP A 182 -8.35 0.72 -7.82
N VAL A 183 -9.06 1.86 -7.94
CA VAL A 183 -10.20 2.03 -8.86
C VAL A 183 -9.78 1.76 -10.32
N ASN A 184 -8.62 2.25 -10.71
CA ASN A 184 -8.09 2.15 -12.08
C ASN A 184 -7.61 0.73 -12.47
N ILE A 185 -7.57 -0.23 -11.52
CA ILE A 185 -7.13 -1.61 -11.76
C ILE A 185 -8.13 -2.66 -11.26
N ALA A 186 -9.27 -2.25 -10.71
CA ALA A 186 -10.26 -3.13 -10.07
C ALA A 186 -10.78 -4.24 -11.00
N ALA A 187 -11.02 -3.93 -12.27
CA ALA A 187 -11.53 -4.89 -13.24
C ALA A 187 -10.45 -5.92 -13.69
N ASP A 188 -9.17 -5.63 -13.49
CA ASP A 188 -8.09 -6.55 -13.83
C ASP A 188 -8.17 -7.88 -13.07
N TYR A 189 -8.76 -7.85 -11.88
CA TYR A 189 -8.98 -8.98 -11.01
C TYR A 189 -10.41 -9.51 -11.09
N SER A 190 -11.40 -8.64 -11.09
CA SER A 190 -12.81 -9.01 -11.06
C SER A 190 -13.32 -9.60 -12.39
N ARG A 191 -12.61 -9.42 -13.50
CA ARG A 191 -12.93 -10.03 -14.80
C ARG A 191 -12.95 -11.56 -14.79
N TYR A 192 -12.26 -12.17 -13.82
CA TYR A 192 -12.23 -13.63 -13.66
C TYR A 192 -13.43 -14.19 -12.88
N LEU A 193 -14.27 -13.33 -12.32
CA LEU A 193 -15.45 -13.75 -11.59
C LEU A 193 -16.50 -14.37 -12.53
N PRO A 194 -17.19 -15.44 -12.10
CA PRO A 194 -18.30 -16.03 -12.87
C PRO A 194 -19.39 -14.99 -13.18
N ARG A 195 -19.91 -14.99 -14.39
CA ARG A 195 -20.99 -14.05 -14.81
C ARG A 195 -22.23 -14.12 -13.91
N LYS A 196 -22.51 -15.29 -13.31
CA LYS A 196 -23.65 -15.50 -12.39
C LYS A 196 -23.45 -14.92 -10.99
N SER A 197 -22.25 -14.45 -10.65
CA SER A 197 -21.97 -13.86 -9.34
C SER A 197 -22.86 -12.64 -9.08
N SER A 198 -23.35 -12.49 -7.85
CA SER A 198 -24.20 -11.36 -7.45
C SER A 198 -23.43 -10.03 -7.52
N ASN A 199 -24.04 -8.99 -8.11
CA ASN A 199 -23.44 -7.65 -8.15
C ASN A 199 -23.31 -7.06 -6.74
N SER A 200 -24.36 -7.16 -5.93
CA SER A 200 -24.33 -6.69 -4.52
C SER A 200 -23.31 -7.46 -3.70
N GLY A 201 -23.18 -8.77 -3.92
CA GLY A 201 -22.15 -9.59 -3.29
C GLY A 201 -20.75 -9.15 -3.66
N ILE A 202 -20.47 -8.81 -4.93
CA ILE A 202 -19.18 -8.29 -5.37
C ILE A 202 -18.87 -6.97 -4.66
N VAL A 203 -19.79 -6.01 -4.67
CA VAL A 203 -19.60 -4.72 -4.00
C VAL A 203 -19.37 -4.91 -2.50
N PHE A 204 -20.24 -5.68 -1.85
CA PHE A 204 -20.15 -5.91 -0.41
C PHE A 204 -18.81 -6.56 -0.01
N TRP A 205 -18.44 -7.67 -0.63
CA TRP A 205 -17.23 -8.41 -0.24
C TRP A 205 -15.95 -7.69 -0.64
N THR A 206 -15.93 -6.94 -1.73
CA THR A 206 -14.79 -6.09 -2.09
C THR A 206 -14.62 -4.97 -1.08
N THR A 207 -15.70 -4.27 -0.75
CA THR A 207 -15.67 -3.17 0.22
C THR A 207 -15.31 -3.67 1.61
N PHE A 208 -16.01 -4.68 2.11
CA PHE A 208 -15.80 -5.23 3.46
C PHE A 208 -14.40 -5.82 3.60
N GLY A 209 -13.99 -6.70 2.68
CA GLY A 209 -12.71 -7.40 2.74
C GLY A 209 -11.51 -6.46 2.67
N ALA A 210 -11.58 -5.42 1.84
CA ALA A 210 -10.52 -4.43 1.75
C ALA A 210 -10.53 -3.40 2.89
N SER A 211 -11.71 -3.11 3.48
CA SER A 211 -11.83 -2.09 4.51
C SER A 211 -11.50 -2.60 5.91
N ILE A 212 -11.95 -3.81 6.28
CA ILE A 212 -11.92 -4.26 7.68
C ILE A 212 -10.50 -4.27 8.27
N ALA A 213 -9.54 -4.86 7.56
CA ALA A 213 -8.16 -4.92 8.03
C ALA A 213 -7.53 -3.52 8.07
N ASN A 214 -7.75 -2.70 7.03
CA ASN A 214 -7.17 -1.35 6.96
C ASN A 214 -7.74 -0.43 8.04
N VAL A 215 -9.04 -0.46 8.30
CA VAL A 215 -9.67 0.32 9.38
C VAL A 215 -9.11 -0.08 10.74
N LEU A 216 -8.99 -1.38 11.03
CA LEU A 216 -8.41 -1.86 12.29
C LEU A 216 -6.95 -1.45 12.45
N LEU A 217 -6.15 -1.54 11.40
CA LEU A 217 -4.74 -1.15 11.41
C LEU A 217 -4.56 0.36 11.59
N ILE A 218 -5.34 1.18 10.89
CA ILE A 218 -5.32 2.64 11.03
C ILE A 218 -5.75 3.04 12.44
N PHE A 219 -6.83 2.45 12.95
CA PHE A 219 -7.33 2.70 14.30
C PHE A 219 -6.26 2.38 15.37
N TYR A 220 -5.59 1.23 15.23
CA TYR A 220 -4.49 0.89 16.14
C TYR A 220 -3.30 1.85 16.00
N GLY A 221 -2.99 2.28 14.78
CA GLY A 221 -1.99 3.31 14.52
C GLY A 221 -2.33 4.67 15.14
N LEU A 222 -3.62 5.05 15.12
CA LEU A 222 -4.13 6.26 15.82
C LEU A 222 -3.96 6.14 17.33
N LEU A 223 -4.23 4.98 17.92
CA LEU A 223 -4.02 4.75 19.35
C LEU A 223 -2.55 4.93 19.73
N LEU A 224 -1.64 4.32 19.01
CA LEU A 224 -0.21 4.40 19.28
C LEU A 224 0.35 5.82 19.06
N ALA A 225 0.03 6.43 17.93
CA ALA A 225 0.52 7.77 17.59
C ALA A 225 -0.10 8.87 18.48
N GLY A 226 -1.38 8.71 18.83
CA GLY A 226 -2.06 9.62 19.76
C GLY A 226 -1.55 9.52 21.19
N SER A 227 -0.95 8.39 21.56
CA SER A 227 -0.33 8.18 22.87
C SER A 227 1.08 8.75 22.98
N ASN A 228 1.77 8.93 21.85
CA ASN A 228 3.18 9.34 21.84
C ASN A 228 3.49 10.24 20.64
N ALA A 229 3.59 11.55 20.91
CA ALA A 229 3.87 12.56 19.89
C ALA A 229 5.20 12.32 19.14
N LYS A 230 6.24 11.84 19.86
CA LYS A 230 7.54 11.52 19.25
C LYS A 230 7.42 10.31 18.28
N LEU A 231 6.60 9.34 18.61
CA LEU A 231 6.30 8.23 17.69
C LEU A 231 5.58 8.75 16.43
N ALA A 232 4.59 9.64 16.61
CA ALA A 232 3.87 10.24 15.50
C ALA A 232 4.79 11.02 14.55
N GLU A 233 5.73 11.79 15.08
CA GLU A 233 6.74 12.53 14.31
C GLU A 233 7.67 11.57 13.54
N ASN A 234 8.21 10.57 14.22
CA ASN A 234 9.12 9.60 13.63
C ASN A 234 8.48 8.80 12.47
N VAL A 235 7.18 8.54 12.52
CA VAL A 235 6.43 7.87 11.44
C VAL A 235 6.47 8.70 10.14
N GLY A 236 6.61 10.01 10.22
CA GLY A 236 6.79 10.87 9.05
C GLY A 236 8.06 10.56 8.26
N ASN A 237 9.13 10.19 8.94
CA ASN A 237 10.45 9.91 8.34
C ASN A 237 10.67 8.42 8.02
N ASP A 238 10.25 7.54 8.92
CA ASP A 238 10.38 6.08 8.78
C ASP A 238 9.07 5.41 9.23
N PRO A 239 8.08 5.26 8.35
CA PRO A 239 6.76 4.73 8.70
C PRO A 239 6.77 3.34 9.35
N ILE A 240 7.69 2.49 8.93
CA ILE A 240 7.78 1.10 9.40
C ILE A 240 8.72 1.00 10.60
N GLY A 241 9.91 1.62 10.52
CA GLY A 241 10.89 1.56 11.59
C GLY A 241 10.47 2.28 12.86
N ALA A 242 9.69 3.37 12.73
CA ALA A 242 9.10 4.03 13.90
C ALA A 242 8.12 3.11 14.64
N MET A 243 7.23 2.43 13.94
CA MET A 243 6.34 1.45 14.55
C MET A 243 7.09 0.23 15.12
N ALA A 244 8.23 -0.14 14.53
CA ALA A 244 9.10 -1.19 15.05
C ALA A 244 9.80 -0.79 16.36
N SER A 245 9.96 0.50 16.65
CA SER A 245 10.74 0.98 17.81
C SER A 245 10.10 0.64 19.17
N ILE A 246 8.80 0.38 19.19
CA ILE A 246 8.07 -0.02 20.41
C ILE A 246 8.11 -1.54 20.65
N LEU A 247 8.66 -2.31 19.74
CA LEU A 247 8.68 -3.77 19.80
C LEU A 247 9.95 -4.31 20.46
N PRO A 248 9.87 -5.43 21.16
CA PRO A 248 11.06 -6.13 21.64
C PRO A 248 11.90 -6.65 20.48
N ILE A 249 13.21 -6.72 20.67
CA ILE A 249 14.17 -7.08 19.60
C ILE A 249 13.83 -8.40 18.90
N TRP A 250 13.37 -9.41 19.65
CA TRP A 250 13.00 -10.71 19.11
C TRP A 250 11.83 -10.64 18.12
N TYR A 251 10.95 -9.60 18.24
CA TYR A 251 9.80 -9.44 17.36
C TYR A 251 10.09 -8.60 16.12
N LEU A 252 11.25 -7.94 16.05
CA LEU A 252 11.59 -7.11 14.89
C LEU A 252 11.64 -7.92 13.59
N ILE A 253 12.17 -9.15 13.63
CA ILE A 253 12.25 -10.00 12.43
C ILE A 253 10.85 -10.39 11.94
N PRO A 254 9.96 -11.02 12.74
CA PRO A 254 8.59 -11.28 12.32
C PRO A 254 7.86 -10.04 11.79
N TYR A 255 7.97 -8.92 12.51
CA TYR A 255 7.34 -7.66 12.11
C TYR A 255 7.84 -7.17 10.73
N THR A 256 9.15 -7.20 10.50
CA THR A 256 9.73 -6.78 9.22
C THR A 256 9.32 -7.69 8.08
N ILE A 257 9.29 -9.00 8.32
CA ILE A 257 8.78 -9.96 7.32
C ILE A 257 7.37 -9.59 6.89
N VAL A 258 6.48 -9.31 7.84
CA VAL A 258 5.09 -8.91 7.54
C VAL A 258 5.01 -7.57 6.84
N ALA A 259 5.79 -6.58 7.28
CA ALA A 259 5.81 -5.28 6.64
C ALA A 259 6.29 -5.37 5.18
N VAL A 260 7.38 -6.09 4.93
CA VAL A 260 7.92 -6.31 3.59
C VAL A 260 6.94 -7.11 2.73
N LEU A 261 6.41 -8.24 3.21
CA LEU A 261 5.44 -9.05 2.48
C LEU A 261 4.17 -8.29 2.15
N GLY A 262 3.66 -7.48 3.08
CA GLY A 262 2.47 -6.65 2.86
C GLY A 262 2.68 -5.58 1.78
N LEU A 263 3.83 -4.92 1.78
CA LEU A 263 4.20 -3.94 0.75
C LEU A 263 4.45 -4.60 -0.61
N MET A 264 5.16 -5.72 -0.62
CA MET A 264 5.38 -6.51 -1.84
C MET A 264 4.08 -7.05 -2.43
N SER A 265 3.11 -7.42 -1.59
CA SER A 265 1.78 -7.84 -2.03
C SER A 265 1.13 -6.80 -2.95
N GLY A 266 1.16 -5.53 -2.56
CA GLY A 266 0.71 -4.41 -3.40
C GLY A 266 1.54 -4.28 -4.68
N SER A 267 2.87 -4.22 -4.56
CA SER A 267 3.78 -4.06 -5.70
C SER A 267 3.61 -5.16 -6.77
N ILE A 268 3.40 -6.41 -6.36
CA ILE A 268 3.16 -7.53 -7.28
C ILE A 268 1.85 -7.35 -8.06
N MET A 269 0.80 -6.90 -7.37
CA MET A 269 -0.49 -6.63 -8.00
C MET A 269 -0.39 -5.42 -8.94
N ASP A 270 0.31 -4.38 -8.54
CA ASP A 270 0.56 -3.21 -9.40
C ASP A 270 1.34 -3.59 -10.65
N ASN A 271 2.39 -4.39 -10.54
CA ASN A 271 3.17 -4.86 -11.70
C ASN A 271 2.31 -5.64 -12.70
N TYR A 272 1.43 -6.53 -12.21
CA TYR A 272 0.48 -7.25 -13.06
C TYR A 272 -0.44 -6.30 -13.82
N SER A 273 -1.04 -5.33 -13.13
CA SER A 273 -1.96 -4.34 -13.73
C SER A 273 -1.25 -3.36 -14.66
N ASN A 274 -0.01 -2.98 -14.33
CA ASN A 274 0.85 -2.17 -15.18
C ASN A 274 1.07 -2.81 -16.54
N GLY A 275 1.37 -4.11 -16.58
CA GLY A 275 1.50 -4.84 -17.82
C GLY A 275 0.21 -4.78 -18.68
N LEU A 276 -0.97 -4.87 -18.05
CA LEU A 276 -2.25 -4.77 -18.75
C LEU A 276 -2.55 -3.34 -19.23
N ALA A 277 -2.24 -2.33 -18.44
CA ALA A 277 -2.41 -0.93 -18.81
C ALA A 277 -1.53 -0.55 -20.00
N LEU A 278 -0.28 -0.99 -20.01
CA LEU A 278 0.66 -0.76 -21.11
C LEU A 278 0.18 -1.38 -22.43
N LEU A 279 -0.36 -2.59 -22.39
CA LEU A 279 -0.98 -3.23 -23.56
C LEU A 279 -2.24 -2.49 -24.00
N SER A 280 -3.03 -1.96 -23.05
CA SER A 280 -4.24 -1.19 -23.34
C SER A 280 -3.93 0.16 -23.97
N PHE A 281 -2.81 0.76 -23.63
CA PHE A 281 -2.27 1.97 -24.26
C PHE A 281 -1.89 1.75 -25.75
N GLY A 282 -1.60 0.50 -26.13
CA GLY A 282 -1.33 0.13 -27.53
C GLY A 282 0.08 -0.39 -27.81
N VAL A 283 0.87 -0.62 -26.77
CA VAL A 283 2.20 -1.24 -26.91
C VAL A 283 2.03 -2.69 -27.34
N LYS A 284 2.64 -3.08 -28.46
CA LYS A 284 2.53 -4.41 -29.04
C LYS A 284 3.61 -5.35 -28.48
N LEU A 285 3.47 -5.76 -27.24
CA LEU A 285 4.36 -6.72 -26.56
C LEU A 285 3.55 -7.89 -26.00
N PRO A 286 4.13 -9.08 -25.83
CA PRO A 286 3.51 -10.11 -24.99
C PRO A 286 3.43 -9.62 -23.54
N ARG A 287 2.40 -10.08 -22.80
CA ARG A 287 2.14 -9.63 -21.42
C ARG A 287 3.38 -9.72 -20.52
N THR A 288 4.13 -10.81 -20.61
CA THR A 288 5.35 -11.04 -19.83
C THR A 288 6.44 -10.02 -20.11
N ALA A 289 6.60 -9.63 -21.39
CA ALA A 289 7.55 -8.59 -21.76
C ALA A 289 7.10 -7.20 -21.29
N ALA A 290 5.80 -6.89 -21.35
CA ALA A 290 5.24 -5.66 -20.80
C ALA A 290 5.44 -5.56 -19.28
N ALA A 291 5.19 -6.65 -18.55
CA ALA A 291 5.47 -6.74 -17.11
C ALA A 291 6.97 -6.61 -16.81
N GLY A 292 7.83 -7.25 -17.62
CA GLY A 292 9.29 -7.14 -17.48
C GLY A 292 9.81 -5.73 -17.71
N LEU A 293 9.26 -5.01 -18.68
CA LEU A 293 9.60 -3.60 -18.93
C LEU A 293 9.22 -2.72 -17.75
N THR A 294 8.00 -2.92 -17.20
CA THR A 294 7.54 -2.18 -16.01
C THR A 294 8.42 -2.49 -14.81
N ALA A 295 8.74 -3.77 -14.58
CA ALA A 295 9.64 -4.18 -13.51
C ALA A 295 11.03 -3.53 -13.63
N ALA A 296 11.59 -3.42 -14.84
CA ALA A 296 12.87 -2.73 -15.07
C ALA A 296 12.80 -1.24 -14.71
N LEU A 297 11.67 -0.56 -15.04
CA LEU A 297 11.45 0.83 -14.67
C LEU A 297 11.27 0.98 -13.15
N THR A 298 10.59 0.03 -12.50
CA THR A 298 10.46 -0.02 -11.04
C THR A 298 11.83 -0.17 -10.38
N VAL A 299 12.70 -1.06 -10.87
CA VAL A 299 14.09 -1.20 -10.39
C VAL A 299 14.83 0.13 -10.47
N ALA A 300 14.79 0.80 -11.62
CA ALA A 300 15.45 2.09 -11.80
C ALA A 300 14.89 3.16 -10.85
N GLY A 301 13.56 3.23 -10.69
CA GLY A 301 12.91 4.16 -9.78
C GLY A 301 13.25 3.91 -8.31
N VAL A 302 13.28 2.65 -7.88
CA VAL A 302 13.65 2.25 -6.51
C VAL A 302 15.11 2.59 -6.22
N VAL A 303 16.03 2.25 -7.13
CA VAL A 303 17.46 2.57 -6.98
C VAL A 303 17.66 4.08 -6.86
N TYR A 304 16.98 4.86 -7.71
CA TYR A 304 17.02 6.32 -7.64
C TYR A 304 16.48 6.84 -6.29
N ALA A 305 15.31 6.38 -5.86
CA ALA A 305 14.68 6.83 -4.63
C ALA A 305 15.50 6.47 -3.38
N VAL A 306 16.04 5.25 -3.31
CA VAL A 306 16.90 4.80 -2.21
C VAL A 306 18.21 5.58 -2.16
N SER A 307 18.80 5.91 -3.33
CA SER A 307 20.03 6.71 -3.42
C SER A 307 19.78 8.16 -2.99
N TYR A 308 18.65 8.74 -3.41
CA TYR A 308 18.28 10.12 -3.05
C TYR A 308 18.02 10.29 -1.55
N THR A 309 17.37 9.32 -0.91
CA THR A 309 17.18 9.34 0.55
C THR A 309 18.50 9.21 1.31
N HIS A 310 19.52 8.62 0.71
CA HIS A 310 20.87 8.56 1.29
C HIS A 310 21.56 9.93 1.25
N LEU A 311 21.45 10.66 0.14
CA LEU A 311 22.11 11.97 -0.03
C LEU A 311 21.52 12.99 0.94
N ARG A 312 20.19 13.06 1.10
CA ARG A 312 19.54 13.97 2.05
C ARG A 312 19.88 13.68 3.52
N ALA A 313 20.05 12.41 3.90
CA ALA A 313 20.45 12.07 5.27
C ALA A 313 21.86 12.61 5.60
N HIS A 314 22.78 12.64 4.63
CA HIS A 314 24.10 13.24 4.79
C HIS A 314 24.11 14.78 4.83
N GLU A 315 23.17 15.44 4.13
CA GLU A 315 23.04 16.90 4.14
C GLU A 315 22.48 17.45 5.47
N THR A 316 21.73 16.63 6.20
CA THR A 316 21.16 17.02 7.52
C THR A 316 22.09 16.73 8.69
N GLU A 317 23.20 16.02 8.47
CA GLU A 317 24.25 15.77 9.49
C GLU A 317 25.41 16.77 9.42
N LEU A 318 25.41 17.73 8.47
CA LEU A 318 26.35 18.84 8.35
C LEU A 318 25.70 20.15 8.83
#